data_adefc0e135a9d2493f8d5b4f38a927cd
#
_entry.id   adefc0e135a9d2493f8d5b4f38a927cd
#
_cell.length_a   1.000
_cell.length_b   1.000
_cell.length_c   1.000
_cell.angle_alpha   90.00
_cell.angle_beta   90.00
_cell.angle_gamma   90.00
#
_symmetry.space_group_name_H-M   'P 1'
#
loop_
_entity.id
_entity.type
_entity.pdbx_description
1 polymer ?
#
loop_
_entity_poly.entity_id
_entity_poly.type
_entity_poly.pdbx_seq_one_letter_code
_entity_poly.pdbx_strand_id
1 'polypeptide(L)'
;LRMALTLTAEVYQDDIAVTLANVLAIANKRASSLGIDVAESLLTISQRMANDAMVWRINYGPKDYINRRGGDLVVDVAACSGEVEQVLWGQ
;
A
#
# COMPACT_ATOMS: atom_id res chain seq x y z
N LEU A 1 -5.40 -12.27 18.30
CA LEU A 1 -5.31 -11.00 19.00
C LEU A 1 -4.46 -10.01 18.24
N ARG A 2 -4.92 -8.81 18.19
CA ARG A 2 -4.23 -7.79 17.45
C ARG A 2 -3.74 -6.68 18.38
N MET A 3 -2.49 -6.33 18.19
CA MET A 3 -1.94 -5.17 18.86
C MET A 3 -2.30 -3.95 18.05
N ALA A 4 -2.90 -2.98 18.70
CA ALA A 4 -3.25 -1.74 18.04
C ALA A 4 -2.42 -0.62 18.64
N LEU A 5 -1.76 0.12 17.79
CA LEU A 5 -1.02 1.29 18.22
C LEU A 5 -1.94 2.49 18.19
N THR A 6 -1.86 3.29 19.23
CA THR A 6 -2.59 4.54 19.25
C THR A 6 -1.83 5.55 18.39
N LEU A 7 -2.54 6.24 17.54
CA LEU A 7 -1.92 7.29 16.74
C LEU A 7 -1.51 8.43 17.65
N THR A 8 -0.31 8.90 17.47
CA THR A 8 0.26 9.94 18.28
C THR A 8 0.14 11.31 17.61
N ALA A 9 0.42 12.34 18.36
CA ALA A 9 0.40 13.69 17.81
C ALA A 9 1.40 13.83 16.66
N GLU A 10 2.53 13.13 16.74
CA GLU A 10 3.51 13.19 15.67
C GLU A 10 2.91 12.76 14.34
N VAL A 11 2.05 11.74 14.35
CA VAL A 11 1.43 11.27 13.13
C VAL A 11 0.46 12.31 12.60
N TYR A 12 -0.39 12.85 13.47
CA TYR A 12 -1.41 13.80 13.03
C TYR A 12 -0.82 15.10 12.52
N GLN A 13 0.36 15.45 13.00
CA GLN A 13 1.01 16.69 12.62
C GLN A 13 1.91 16.53 11.40
N ASP A 14 2.03 15.33 10.89
CA ASP A 14 2.90 15.03 9.75
C ASP A 14 2.04 14.76 8.54
N ASP A 15 2.02 15.69 7.59
CA ASP A 15 1.17 15.58 6.41
C ASP A 15 1.52 14.35 5.58
N ILE A 16 2.79 14.01 5.52
CA ILE A 16 3.20 12.83 4.74
C ILE A 16 2.72 11.57 5.43
N ALA A 17 2.81 11.52 6.75
CA ALA A 17 2.35 10.35 7.49
C ALA A 17 0.85 10.17 7.34
N VAL A 18 0.09 11.26 7.42
CA VAL A 18 -1.37 11.20 7.25
C VAL A 18 -1.72 10.76 5.84
N THR A 19 -1.05 11.34 4.86
CA THR A 19 -1.29 10.97 3.45
C THR A 19 -0.99 9.50 3.22
N LEU A 20 0.15 9.03 3.72
CA LEU A 20 0.51 7.64 3.55
C LEU A 20 -0.48 6.72 4.25
N ALA A 21 -0.93 7.08 5.44
CA ALA A 21 -1.90 6.27 6.15
C ALA A 21 -3.18 6.12 5.33
N ASN A 22 -3.65 7.21 4.74
CA ASN A 22 -4.85 7.18 3.90
C ASN A 22 -4.63 6.34 2.65
N VAL A 23 -3.51 6.57 1.99
CA VAL A 23 -3.16 5.84 0.77
C VAL A 23 -3.05 4.35 1.06
N LEU A 24 -2.39 4.01 2.15
CA LEU A 24 -2.20 2.61 2.51
C LEU A 24 -3.53 1.94 2.83
N ALA A 25 -4.42 2.63 3.52
CA ALA A 25 -5.74 2.07 3.83
C ALA A 25 -6.52 1.79 2.55
N ILE A 26 -6.44 2.70 1.58
CA ILE A 26 -7.12 2.54 0.30
C ILE A 26 -6.52 1.36 -0.48
N ALA A 27 -5.20 1.29 -0.54
CA ALA A 27 -4.52 0.21 -1.25
C ALA A 27 -4.80 -1.15 -0.59
N ASN A 28 -4.77 -1.20 0.74
CA ASN A 28 -5.02 -2.44 1.46
C ASN A 28 -6.44 -2.95 1.21
N LYS A 29 -7.40 -2.04 1.15
CA LYS A 29 -8.78 -2.44 0.88
C LYS A 29 -8.90 -3.04 -0.51
N ARG A 30 -8.25 -2.43 -1.50
CA ARG A 30 -8.27 -2.97 -2.85
C ARG A 30 -7.56 -4.32 -2.91
N ALA A 31 -6.41 -4.44 -2.27
CA ALA A 31 -5.66 -5.69 -2.26
C ALA A 31 -6.48 -6.81 -1.62
N SER A 32 -7.14 -6.51 -0.51
CA SER A 32 -7.98 -7.49 0.17
C SER A 32 -9.13 -7.94 -0.72
N SER A 33 -9.73 -7.01 -1.46
CA SER A 33 -10.83 -7.35 -2.36
C SER A 33 -10.37 -8.27 -3.50
N LEU A 34 -9.08 -8.30 -3.78
CA LEU A 34 -8.51 -9.15 -4.80
C LEU A 34 -7.91 -10.43 -4.25
N GLY A 35 -8.17 -10.72 -2.98
CA GLY A 35 -7.74 -11.97 -2.39
C GLY A 35 -6.39 -11.95 -1.70
N ILE A 36 -5.79 -10.79 -1.58
CA ILE A 36 -4.49 -10.67 -0.90
C ILE A 36 -4.71 -10.65 0.62
N ASP A 37 -3.93 -11.45 1.32
CA ASP A 37 -3.89 -11.37 2.79
C ASP A 37 -2.84 -10.34 3.16
N VAL A 38 -3.28 -9.12 3.41
CA VAL A 38 -2.37 -8.01 3.65
C VAL A 38 -1.48 -8.27 4.85
N ALA A 39 -2.04 -8.85 5.91
CA ALA A 39 -1.27 -9.11 7.14
C ALA A 39 -0.14 -10.09 6.90
N GLU A 40 -0.27 -10.96 5.90
CA GLU A 40 0.75 -11.94 5.59
C GLU A 40 1.59 -11.55 4.40
N SER A 41 1.57 -10.29 4.03
CA SER A 41 2.34 -9.80 2.88
C SER A 41 3.52 -8.97 3.33
N LEU A 42 4.57 -8.98 2.51
CA LEU A 42 5.66 -8.03 2.64
C LEU A 42 5.29 -6.81 1.83
N LEU A 43 5.22 -5.69 2.50
CA LEU A 43 4.83 -4.46 1.84
C LEU A 43 6.06 -3.65 1.46
N THR A 44 6.11 -3.22 0.22
CA THR A 44 7.11 -2.27 -0.24
C THR A 44 6.39 -1.03 -0.71
N ILE A 45 6.80 0.11 -0.21
CA ILE A 45 6.11 1.37 -0.48
C ILE A 45 7.09 2.30 -1.16
N SER A 46 6.67 2.89 -2.27
CA SER A 46 7.51 3.84 -2.96
C SER A 46 6.66 4.97 -3.52
N GLN A 47 7.30 6.09 -3.78
CA GLN A 47 6.65 7.22 -4.41
C GLN A 47 7.24 7.39 -5.80
N ARG A 48 6.40 7.88 -6.70
CA ARG A 48 6.87 8.18 -8.04
C ARG A 48 6.06 9.35 -8.59
N MET A 49 6.66 10.03 -9.53
CA MET A 49 5.96 11.09 -10.25
C MET A 49 5.43 10.51 -11.54
N ALA A 50 4.17 10.75 -11.81
CA ALA A 50 3.54 10.32 -13.05
C ALA A 50 2.69 11.47 -13.55
N ASN A 51 2.99 11.97 -14.75
CA ASN A 51 2.23 13.07 -15.35
C ASN A 51 2.13 14.27 -14.41
N ASP A 52 3.27 14.61 -13.78
CA ASP A 52 3.38 15.75 -12.88
C ASP A 52 2.59 15.60 -11.59
N ALA A 53 2.19 14.38 -11.29
CA ALA A 53 1.45 14.11 -10.05
C ALA A 53 2.17 13.02 -9.26
N MET A 54 2.10 13.14 -7.95
CA MET A 54 2.70 12.16 -7.06
C MET A 54 1.79 10.94 -6.95
N VAL A 55 2.39 9.77 -7.09
CA VAL A 55 1.69 8.50 -6.97
C VAL A 55 2.42 7.65 -5.94
N TRP A 56 1.66 7.02 -5.06
CA TRP A 56 2.20 6.05 -4.12
C TRP A 56 2.01 4.67 -4.69
N ARG A 57 3.07 3.89 -4.69
CA ARG A 57 3.01 2.50 -5.16
C ARG A 57 3.19 1.57 -3.99
N ILE A 58 2.22 0.68 -3.78
CA ILE A 58 2.27 -0.31 -2.71
C ILE A 58 2.39 -1.68 -3.35
N ASN A 59 3.47 -2.36 -3.03
CA ASN A 59 3.71 -3.71 -3.55
C ASN A 59 3.43 -4.71 -2.44
N TYR A 60 2.59 -5.68 -2.73
CA TYR A 60 2.22 -6.74 -1.81
C TYR A 60 2.84 -8.04 -2.29
N GLY A 61 3.91 -8.45 -1.64
CA GLY A 61 4.62 -9.67 -2.00
C GLY A 61 4.47 -10.72 -0.92
N PRO A 62 4.73 -11.98 -1.27
CA PRO A 62 4.65 -13.06 -0.27
C PRO A 62 5.82 -12.96 0.69
N LYS A 63 5.54 -13.23 1.97
CA LYS A 63 6.60 -13.25 2.98
C LYS A 63 7.53 -14.43 2.80
N ASP A 64 7.02 -15.50 2.23
CA ASP A 64 7.81 -16.71 2.04
C ASP A 64 8.07 -16.92 0.56
N TYR A 65 9.12 -16.28 0.08
CA TYR A 65 9.49 -16.38 -1.32
C TYR A 65 10.01 -17.76 -1.71
N ILE A 66 10.49 -18.50 -0.74
CA ILE A 66 11.08 -19.80 -1.04
C ILE A 66 10.04 -20.77 -1.58
N ASN A 67 8.87 -20.74 -1.00
CA ASN A 67 7.82 -21.69 -1.33
C ASN A 67 6.72 -21.10 -2.20
N ARG A 68 6.88 -19.87 -2.65
CA ARG A 68 5.81 -19.19 -3.39
C ARG A 68 6.21 -18.98 -4.82
N ARG A 69 5.23 -19.14 -5.65
CA ARG A 69 5.35 -18.82 -7.04
C ARG A 69 4.37 -17.75 -7.36
N GLY A 70 4.62 -17.10 -8.42
CA GLY A 70 3.71 -16.09 -8.86
C GLY A 70 4.15 -14.75 -8.39
N GLY A 71 3.40 -13.79 -8.76
CA GLY A 71 3.82 -12.44 -8.63
C GLY A 71 3.24 -11.71 -7.46
N ASP A 72 3.67 -10.51 -7.39
CA ASP A 72 3.20 -9.56 -6.41
C ASP A 72 2.01 -8.81 -6.96
N LEU A 73 1.21 -8.27 -6.07
CA LEU A 73 0.20 -7.32 -6.46
C LEU A 73 0.75 -5.92 -6.23
N VAL A 74 0.59 -5.06 -7.21
CA VAL A 74 1.02 -3.68 -7.11
C VAL A 74 -0.19 -2.79 -7.25
N VAL A 75 -0.37 -1.86 -6.31
CA VAL A 75 -1.48 -0.91 -6.34
C VAL A 75 -0.89 0.50 -6.34
N ASP A 76 -1.25 1.29 -7.33
CA ASP A 76 -0.86 2.69 -7.43
C ASP A 76 -2.03 3.56 -7.00
N VAL A 77 -1.76 4.48 -6.08
CA VAL A 77 -2.78 5.37 -5.54
C VAL A 77 -2.31 6.81 -5.71
N ALA A 78 -3.17 7.64 -6.27
CA ALA A 78 -2.87 9.05 -6.43
C ALA A 78 -2.82 9.73 -5.07
N ALA A 79 -1.73 10.46 -4.82
CA ALA A 79 -1.55 11.09 -3.51
C ALA A 79 -2.57 12.18 -3.25
N CYS A 80 -2.96 12.92 -4.27
CA CYS A 80 -3.90 14.03 -4.10
C CYS A 80 -5.33 13.59 -3.87
N SER A 81 -5.79 12.61 -4.66
CA SER A 81 -7.20 12.24 -4.67
C SER A 81 -7.52 10.98 -3.91
N GLY A 82 -6.51 10.16 -3.68
CA GLY A 82 -6.73 8.85 -3.07
C GLY A 82 -7.33 7.83 -4.03
N GLU A 83 -7.38 8.15 -5.31
CA GLU A 83 -7.92 7.21 -6.28
C GLU A 83 -6.91 6.14 -6.64
N VAL A 84 -7.40 4.91 -6.76
CA VAL A 84 -6.56 3.83 -7.26
C VAL A 84 -6.41 4.03 -8.75
N GLU A 85 -5.18 4.27 -9.18
CA GLU A 85 -4.91 4.56 -10.57
C GLU A 85 -4.57 3.34 -11.39
N GLN A 86 -4.00 2.35 -10.72
CA GLN A 86 -3.53 1.18 -11.44
C GLN A 86 -3.37 0.02 -10.50
N VAL A 87 -3.74 -1.15 -10.97
CA VAL A 87 -3.54 -2.39 -10.22
C VAL A 87 -2.84 -3.35 -11.18
N LEU A 88 -1.68 -3.83 -10.76
CA LEU A 88 -0.87 -4.72 -11.59
C LEU A 88 -0.54 -5.99 -10.84
N TRP A 89 -0.63 -7.11 -11.53
CA TRP A 89 -0.11 -8.37 -11.01
C TRP A 89 1.29 -8.54 -11.58
N GLY A 90 2.26 -8.63 -10.69
CA GLY A 90 3.63 -8.80 -11.09
C GLY A 90 3.95 -10.26 -11.36
N GLN A 91 5.21 -10.48 -11.68
CA GLN A 91 5.71 -11.82 -11.94
C GLN A 91 6.22 -12.49 -10.65
#